data_b323db2a8a103b7a5cfe13b12b3220a3
#
_entry.id   b323db2a8a103b7a5cfe13b12b3220a3
#
_cell.length_a   1.000
_cell.length_b   1.000
_cell.length_c   1.000
_cell.angle_alpha   90.00
_cell.angle_beta   90.00
_cell.angle_gamma   90.00
#
_symmetry.space_group_name_H-M   'P 1'
#
loop_
_entity.id
_entity.type
_entity.pdbx_description
1 polymer ?
#
loop_
_entity_poly.entity_id
_entity_poly.type
_entity_poly.pdbx_seq_one_letter_code
_entity_poly.pdbx_strand_id
1 'polypeptide(L)'
;MNYFPLSQQQQDWQQLAADIASRELGQRAQETDRTGTYPKDSLDALRREGLWGLRVSKEHGGLGADMLTTCLIVEELSKKCPSTAMCYKMHLEAAEIICRIPTTYQIEHFVEPMAKGEVFSTIAG
;
A
#
# COMPACT_ATOMS: atom_id res chain seq x y z
N MET A 1 -0.36 -21.26 5.32
CA MET A 1 0.04 -21.62 6.71
C MET A 1 0.78 -20.46 7.33
N ASN A 2 0.30 -19.95 8.47
CA ASN A 2 0.98 -18.89 9.19
C ASN A 2 1.95 -19.51 10.18
N TYR A 3 3.22 -19.30 9.98
CA TYR A 3 4.28 -19.78 10.88
C TYR A 3 4.43 -18.93 12.14
N PHE A 4 3.79 -17.75 12.16
CA PHE A 4 3.85 -16.80 13.26
C PHE A 4 2.45 -16.52 13.79
N PRO A 5 2.29 -16.40 15.12
CA PRO A 5 1.01 -15.98 15.67
C PRO A 5 0.74 -14.53 15.27
N LEU A 6 -0.32 -14.33 14.51
CA LEU A 6 -0.76 -12.99 14.11
C LEU A 6 -1.76 -12.43 15.13
N SER A 7 -1.66 -11.14 15.42
CA SER A 7 -2.69 -10.44 16.17
C SER A 7 -4.00 -10.40 15.38
N GLN A 8 -5.11 -10.18 16.04
CA GLN A 8 -6.40 -10.03 15.37
C GLN A 8 -6.36 -8.90 14.33
N GLN A 9 -5.75 -7.77 14.67
CA GLN A 9 -5.59 -6.65 13.75
C GLN A 9 -4.79 -7.02 12.50
N GLN A 10 -3.72 -7.80 12.64
CA GLN A 10 -2.94 -8.27 11.49
C GLN A 10 -3.74 -9.23 10.60
N GLN A 11 -4.53 -10.11 11.20
CA GLN A 11 -5.45 -10.99 10.46
C GLN A 11 -6.51 -10.19 9.70
N ASP A 12 -7.07 -9.16 10.32
CA ASP A 12 -8.07 -8.29 9.71
C ASP A 12 -7.48 -7.54 8.50
N TRP A 13 -6.24 -7.04 8.60
CA TRP A 13 -5.54 -6.40 7.48
C TRP A 13 -5.24 -7.39 6.36
N GLN A 14 -4.81 -8.60 6.70
CA GLN A 14 -4.57 -9.64 5.71
C GLN A 14 -5.85 -10.00 4.96
N GLN A 15 -6.95 -10.15 5.67
CA GLN A 15 -8.25 -10.46 5.06
C GLN A 15 -8.74 -9.32 4.18
N LEU A 16 -8.64 -8.08 4.62
CA LEU A 16 -8.99 -6.90 3.82
C LEU A 16 -8.19 -6.87 2.51
N ALA A 17 -6.89 -7.10 2.58
CA ALA A 17 -6.04 -7.12 1.39
C ALA A 17 -6.42 -8.25 0.43
N ALA A 18 -6.72 -9.43 0.94
CA ALA A 18 -7.19 -10.55 0.14
C ALA A 18 -8.52 -10.25 -0.56
N ASP A 19 -9.44 -9.60 0.13
CA ASP A 19 -10.74 -9.20 -0.42
C ASP A 19 -10.60 -8.15 -1.52
N ILE A 20 -9.79 -7.12 -1.31
CA ILE A 20 -9.49 -6.11 -2.32
C ILE A 20 -8.82 -6.75 -3.53
N ALA A 21 -7.83 -7.59 -3.31
CA ALA A 21 -7.11 -8.29 -4.38
C ALA A 21 -8.07 -9.10 -5.26
N SER A 22 -8.99 -9.83 -4.64
CA SER A 22 -9.95 -10.66 -5.37
C SER A 22 -11.01 -9.85 -6.12
N ARG A 23 -11.55 -8.79 -5.50
CA ARG A 23 -12.61 -7.97 -6.09
C ARG A 23 -12.11 -7.00 -7.13
N GLU A 24 -10.93 -6.39 -6.91
CA GLU A 24 -10.50 -5.21 -7.66
C GLU A 24 -9.26 -5.48 -8.53
N LEU A 25 -8.31 -6.28 -8.06
CA LEU A 25 -7.04 -6.47 -8.74
C LEU A 25 -7.05 -7.64 -9.72
N GLY A 26 -7.59 -8.77 -9.31
CA GLY A 26 -7.54 -10.02 -10.10
C GLY A 26 -8.18 -9.89 -11.46
N GLN A 27 -9.25 -9.12 -11.58
CA GLN A 27 -9.98 -8.89 -12.82
C GLN A 27 -9.15 -8.16 -13.88
N ARG A 28 -8.20 -7.32 -13.46
CA ARG A 28 -7.39 -6.45 -14.33
C ARG A 28 -5.97 -6.95 -14.52
N ALA A 29 -5.56 -7.97 -13.76
CA ALA A 29 -4.16 -8.40 -13.70
C ALA A 29 -3.61 -8.84 -15.06
N GLN A 30 -4.34 -9.66 -15.78
CA GLN A 30 -3.91 -10.16 -17.08
C GLN A 30 -3.77 -9.04 -18.12
N GLU A 31 -4.73 -8.12 -18.17
CA GLU A 31 -4.69 -6.99 -19.10
C GLU A 31 -3.55 -6.02 -18.73
N THR A 32 -3.36 -5.76 -17.44
CA THR A 32 -2.25 -4.93 -16.94
C THR A 32 -0.90 -5.52 -17.35
N ASP A 33 -0.73 -6.83 -17.17
CA ASP A 33 0.50 -7.52 -17.56
C ASP A 33 0.71 -7.49 -19.09
N ARG A 34 -0.34 -7.77 -19.85
CA ARG A 34 -0.29 -7.80 -21.33
C ARG A 34 0.06 -6.44 -21.92
N THR A 35 -0.52 -5.35 -21.41
CA THR A 35 -0.36 -4.01 -21.97
C THR A 35 0.79 -3.21 -21.38
N GLY A 36 1.26 -3.57 -20.19
CA GLY A 36 2.21 -2.77 -19.43
C GLY A 36 1.66 -1.42 -18.96
N THR A 37 0.33 -1.26 -18.98
CA THR A 37 -0.33 -0.01 -18.59
C THR A 37 -0.24 0.18 -17.07
N TYR A 38 -0.04 1.41 -16.63
CA TYR A 38 -0.03 1.76 -15.22
C TYR A 38 -1.35 1.36 -14.55
N PRO A 39 -1.33 0.59 -13.45
CA PRO A 39 -2.51 -0.01 -12.85
C PRO A 39 -3.32 0.99 -11.99
N LYS A 40 -3.75 2.09 -12.58
CA LYS A 40 -4.41 3.20 -11.89
C LYS A 40 -5.64 2.76 -11.12
N ASP A 41 -6.55 2.02 -11.73
CA ASP A 41 -7.82 1.63 -11.10
C ASP A 41 -7.59 0.69 -9.91
N SER A 42 -6.59 -0.19 -10.01
CA SER A 42 -6.22 -1.09 -8.91
C SER A 42 -5.57 -0.32 -7.75
N LEU A 43 -4.72 0.65 -8.05
CA LEU A 43 -4.13 1.53 -7.04
C LEU A 43 -5.17 2.46 -6.40
N ASP A 44 -6.15 2.94 -7.18
CA ASP A 44 -7.28 3.70 -6.65
C ASP A 44 -8.16 2.87 -5.71
N ALA A 45 -8.31 1.57 -5.96
CA ALA A 45 -8.98 0.67 -5.03
C ALA A 45 -8.29 0.64 -3.65
N LEU A 46 -6.96 0.57 -3.64
CA LEU A 46 -6.17 0.64 -2.41
C LEU A 46 -6.30 2.01 -1.73
N ARG A 47 -6.33 3.08 -2.51
CA ARG A 47 -6.51 4.45 -2.02
C ARG A 47 -7.83 4.61 -1.27
N ARG A 48 -8.93 4.08 -1.81
CA ARG A 48 -10.26 4.18 -1.20
C ARG A 48 -10.33 3.53 0.18
N GLU A 49 -9.49 2.54 0.43
CA GLU A 49 -9.38 1.87 1.74
C GLU A 49 -8.34 2.52 2.67
N GLY A 50 -7.78 3.66 2.28
CA GLY A 50 -6.77 4.38 3.07
C GLY A 50 -5.38 3.76 3.05
N LEU A 51 -5.14 2.77 2.18
CA LEU A 51 -3.90 2.00 2.17
C LEU A 51 -2.70 2.77 1.61
N TRP A 52 -2.91 3.93 0.97
CA TRP A 52 -1.79 4.79 0.58
C TRP A 52 -1.07 5.38 1.81
N GLY A 53 -1.78 5.51 2.93
CA GLY A 53 -1.23 5.95 4.21
C GLY A 53 -0.74 4.82 5.13
N LEU A 54 -0.59 3.59 4.64
CA LEU A 54 -0.26 2.42 5.46
C LEU A 54 0.98 2.63 6.32
N ARG A 55 2.06 3.17 5.74
CA ARG A 55 3.34 3.40 6.41
C ARG A 55 3.51 4.81 6.96
N VAL A 56 2.55 5.68 6.76
CA VAL A 56 2.53 7.01 7.39
C VAL A 56 2.13 6.84 8.86
N SER A 57 2.80 7.55 9.76
CA SER A 57 2.50 7.48 11.19
C SER A 57 1.09 7.98 11.50
N LYS A 58 0.49 7.48 12.58
CA LYS A 58 -0.82 7.94 13.06
C LYS A 58 -0.82 9.43 13.41
N GLU A 59 0.30 9.93 13.89
CA GLU A 59 0.53 11.35 14.17
C GLU A 59 0.25 12.24 12.95
N HIS A 60 0.55 11.75 11.74
CA HIS A 60 0.34 12.47 10.49
C HIS A 60 -0.87 11.96 9.69
N GLY A 61 -1.78 11.27 10.34
CA GLY A 61 -3.04 10.82 9.75
C GLY A 61 -2.97 9.47 9.04
N GLY A 62 -1.85 8.76 9.11
CA GLY A 62 -1.67 7.45 8.50
C GLY A 62 -2.12 6.30 9.39
N LEU A 63 -1.91 5.08 8.92
CA LEU A 63 -2.29 3.86 9.61
C LEU A 63 -1.18 3.34 10.55
N GLY A 64 0.06 3.78 10.37
CA GLY A 64 1.18 3.44 11.23
C GLY A 64 1.47 1.94 11.30
N ALA A 65 1.24 1.22 10.21
CA ALA A 65 1.44 -0.23 10.18
C ALA A 65 2.91 -0.61 10.32
N ASP A 66 3.16 -1.71 10.99
CA ASP A 66 4.49 -2.29 11.11
C ASP A 66 4.93 -3.03 9.82
N MET A 67 6.15 -3.50 9.81
CA MET A 67 6.72 -4.19 8.64
C MET A 67 6.00 -5.53 8.39
N LEU A 68 5.65 -6.28 9.43
CA LEU A 68 4.95 -7.56 9.28
C LEU A 68 3.58 -7.35 8.62
N THR A 69 2.79 -6.40 9.11
CA THR A 69 1.50 -6.04 8.51
C THR A 69 1.66 -5.62 7.04
N THR A 70 2.69 -4.82 6.75
CA THR A 70 3.01 -4.39 5.39
C THR A 70 3.28 -5.60 4.49
N CYS A 71 4.11 -6.54 4.93
CA CYS A 71 4.41 -7.75 4.16
C CYS A 71 3.17 -8.62 3.93
N LEU A 72 2.32 -8.80 4.94
CA LEU A 72 1.07 -9.56 4.81
C LEU A 72 0.15 -8.96 3.73
N ILE A 73 -0.01 -7.64 3.72
CA ILE A 73 -0.84 -6.94 2.74
C ILE A 73 -0.26 -7.09 1.34
N VAL A 74 1.03 -6.80 1.16
CA VAL A 74 1.68 -6.89 -0.16
C VAL A 74 1.66 -8.33 -0.69
N GLU A 75 1.83 -9.33 0.17
CA GLU A 75 1.72 -10.74 -0.21
C GLU A 75 0.34 -11.06 -0.78
N GLU A 76 -0.73 -10.68 -0.09
CA GLU A 76 -2.10 -10.95 -0.56
C GLU A 76 -2.40 -10.24 -1.90
N LEU A 77 -1.96 -9.00 -2.07
CA LEU A 77 -2.10 -8.28 -3.32
C LEU A 77 -1.33 -8.97 -4.46
N SER A 78 -0.12 -9.44 -4.17
CA SER A 78 0.76 -10.10 -5.15
C SER A 78 0.18 -11.40 -5.69
N LYS A 79 -0.57 -12.13 -4.90
CA LYS A 79 -1.24 -13.38 -5.31
C LYS A 79 -2.20 -13.15 -6.49
N LYS A 80 -2.74 -11.96 -6.63
CA LYS A 80 -3.72 -11.61 -7.66
C LYS A 80 -3.18 -10.71 -8.75
N CYS A 81 -2.35 -9.72 -8.41
CA CYS A 81 -1.75 -8.80 -9.38
C CYS A 81 -0.36 -8.34 -8.93
N PRO A 82 0.70 -9.05 -9.34
CA PRO A 82 2.07 -8.67 -9.00
C PRO A 82 2.45 -7.25 -9.45
N SER A 83 1.95 -6.82 -10.61
CA SER A 83 2.22 -5.47 -11.14
C SER A 83 1.72 -4.37 -10.21
N THR A 84 0.48 -4.47 -9.74
CA THR A 84 -0.10 -3.52 -8.78
C THR A 84 0.65 -3.58 -7.44
N ALA A 85 0.93 -4.79 -6.96
CA ALA A 85 1.64 -4.99 -5.71
C ALA A 85 3.04 -4.36 -5.73
N MET A 86 3.76 -4.46 -6.86
CA MET A 86 5.07 -3.85 -7.02
C MET A 86 4.98 -2.32 -6.99
N CYS A 87 4.06 -1.72 -7.73
CA CYS A 87 3.85 -0.26 -7.69
C CYS A 87 3.52 0.21 -6.27
N TYR A 88 2.63 -0.50 -5.60
CA TYR A 88 2.23 -0.18 -4.23
C TYR A 88 3.39 -0.34 -3.24
N LYS A 89 4.18 -1.40 -3.36
CA LYS A 89 5.37 -1.61 -2.54
C LYS A 89 6.37 -0.46 -2.69
N MET A 90 6.61 0.02 -3.90
CA MET A 90 7.50 1.16 -4.16
C MET A 90 6.99 2.45 -3.49
N HIS A 91 5.69 2.66 -3.49
CA HIS A 91 5.08 3.76 -2.73
C HIS A 91 5.31 3.63 -1.22
N LEU A 92 5.12 2.44 -0.67
CA LEU A 92 5.32 2.19 0.77
C LEU A 92 6.77 2.40 1.20
N GLU A 93 7.74 2.03 0.37
CA GLU A 93 9.16 2.27 0.64
C GLU A 93 9.48 3.77 0.65
N ALA A 94 9.00 4.51 -0.34
CA ALA A 94 9.18 5.96 -0.39
C ALA A 94 8.52 6.65 0.82
N ALA A 95 7.31 6.22 1.18
CA ALA A 95 6.62 6.73 2.35
C ALA A 95 7.41 6.47 3.64
N GLU A 96 7.96 5.28 3.82
CA GLU A 96 8.79 4.95 4.97
C GLU A 96 10.03 5.84 5.06
N ILE A 97 10.71 6.06 3.96
CA ILE A 97 11.93 6.88 3.93
C ILE A 97 11.62 8.32 4.32
N ILE A 98 10.62 8.94 3.68
CA ILE A 98 10.28 10.35 3.95
C ILE A 98 9.71 10.55 5.35
N CYS A 99 9.02 9.55 5.91
CA CYS A 99 8.43 9.65 7.24
C CYS A 99 9.42 9.45 8.40
N ARG A 100 10.66 9.04 8.13
CA ARG A 100 11.63 8.79 9.21
C ARG A 100 12.07 10.07 9.91
N ILE A 101 12.48 11.08 9.15
CA ILE A 101 12.93 12.38 9.67
C ILE A 101 12.45 13.47 8.70
N PRO A 102 11.13 13.71 8.63
CA PRO A 102 10.59 14.68 7.68
C PRO A 102 10.80 16.11 8.16
N THR A 103 11.07 17.02 7.22
CA THR A 103 10.98 18.46 7.48
C THR A 103 9.50 18.88 7.55
N THR A 104 9.24 20.08 8.11
CA THR A 104 7.88 20.65 8.14
C THR A 104 7.29 20.72 6.72
N TYR A 105 8.07 21.16 5.75
CA TYR A 105 7.66 21.21 4.34
C TYR A 105 7.25 19.81 3.81
N GLN A 106 8.04 18.79 4.10
CA GLN A 106 7.74 17.41 3.67
C GLN A 106 6.49 16.87 4.35
N ILE A 107 6.25 17.18 5.61
CA ILE A 107 5.03 16.79 6.31
C ILE A 107 3.81 17.35 5.58
N GLU A 108 3.79 18.65 5.35
CA GLU A 108 2.65 19.36 4.76
C GLU A 108 2.39 19.00 3.30
N HIS A 109 3.45 18.79 2.51
CA HIS A 109 3.34 18.63 1.06
C HIS A 109 3.36 17.18 0.58
N PHE A 110 3.88 16.25 1.40
CA PHE A 110 3.99 14.84 1.00
C PHE A 110 3.42 13.87 2.03
N VAL A 111 3.82 13.95 3.30
CA VAL A 111 3.45 12.95 4.32
C VAL A 111 1.95 12.95 4.60
N GLU A 112 1.39 14.08 4.98
CA GLU A 112 -0.04 14.20 5.22
C GLU A 112 -0.89 13.98 3.96
N PRO A 113 -0.51 14.50 2.77
CA PRO A 113 -1.21 14.18 1.53
C PRO A 113 -1.18 12.69 1.16
N MET A 114 -0.08 11.97 1.42
CA MET A 114 -0.05 10.51 1.25
C MET A 114 -1.08 9.82 2.15
N ALA A 115 -1.17 10.22 3.41
CA ALA A 115 -2.15 9.67 4.35
C ALA A 115 -3.59 9.89 3.89
N LYS A 116 -3.86 11.03 3.23
CA LYS A 116 -5.18 11.37 2.67
C LYS A 116 -5.47 10.71 1.32
N GLY A 117 -4.51 10.05 0.71
CA GLY A 117 -4.65 9.46 -0.62
C GLY A 117 -4.57 10.48 -1.76
N GLU A 118 -3.93 11.61 -1.54
CA GLU A 118 -3.75 12.67 -2.54
C GLU A 118 -2.43 12.56 -3.31
N VAL A 119 -1.42 11.94 -2.70
CA VAL A 119 -0.08 11.76 -3.27
C VAL A 119 0.29 10.29 -3.27
N PHE A 120 0.74 9.82 -4.43
CA PHE A 120 1.35 8.51 -4.60
C PHE A 120 2.83 8.70 -4.98
N SER A 121 3.72 8.03 -4.26
CA SER A 121 5.15 8.21 -4.39
C SER A 121 5.84 6.98 -4.98
N THR A 122 7.10 7.17 -5.37
CA THR A 122 7.98 6.08 -5.80
C THR A 122 9.43 6.44 -5.49
N ILE A 123 10.31 5.47 -5.60
CA ILE A 123 11.75 5.68 -5.50
C ILE A 123 12.32 5.69 -6.90
N ALA A 124 13.09 6.75 -7.22
CA ALA A 124 13.90 6.83 -8.41
C ALA A 124 15.38 6.72 -8.00
N GLY A 125 16.07 5.69 -8.47
CA GLY A 125 17.47 5.43 -8.19
C GLY A 125 18.23 4.96 -9.43
#